data_2dac23ac10ba3922cddfba9bf794c928
#
_entry.id   2dac23ac10ba3922cddfba9bf794c928
#
_cell.length_a   1.000
_cell.length_b   1.000
_cell.length_c   1.000
_cell.angle_alpha   90.00
_cell.angle_beta   90.00
_cell.angle_gamma   90.00
#
_symmetry.space_group_name_H-M   'P 1'
#
loop_
_entity.id
_entity.type
_entity.pdbx_description
1 polymer ?
#
loop_
_entity_poly.entity_id
_entity_poly.type
_entity_poly.pdbx_seq_one_letter_code
_entity_poly.pdbx_strand_id
1 'polypeptide(L)'
;VNGKSGEAIDYSTAAKISSYKRQGYELVSDGFTSASSKNFDFDASVDQEFTVVLRERIEPIDPDKPTPTPDKPVDPNDPDTPKWPDPVKDIVNKDDVTRTVKYVYEDGSKAKEDVSETLRFKRFAYVNLVTGHIDYRPWTTTDDTFDAVTSPVTPGYTADKLVVPAVSGVQAGAADTVEVVTYVKDAQKAIIKYVNEKGNVELSRDEVLGKSGDAI
;
A
#
# COMPACT_ATOMS: atom_id res chain seq x y z
N VAL A 1 -20.34 -6.06 -48.20
CA VAL A 1 -20.22 -7.24 -49.09
C VAL A 1 -21.46 -7.26 -50.01
N ASN A 2 -21.27 -7.43 -51.28
CA ASN A 2 -22.38 -7.49 -52.24
C ASN A 2 -22.47 -8.89 -52.84
N GLY A 3 -23.68 -9.37 -53.07
CA GLY A 3 -23.94 -10.68 -53.70
C GLY A 3 -25.38 -10.78 -54.19
N LYS A 4 -25.76 -11.94 -54.66
CA LYS A 4 -27.11 -12.19 -55.15
C LYS A 4 -27.94 -12.94 -54.08
N SER A 5 -29.23 -12.73 -54.08
CA SER A 5 -30.16 -13.41 -53.17
C SER A 5 -29.92 -14.93 -53.15
N GLY A 6 -29.80 -15.51 -51.97
CA GLY A 6 -29.55 -16.90 -51.73
C GLY A 6 -28.07 -17.35 -51.82
N GLU A 7 -27.17 -16.52 -52.34
CA GLU A 7 -25.73 -16.82 -52.34
C GLU A 7 -25.15 -16.70 -50.92
N ALA A 8 -24.11 -17.49 -50.61
CA ALA A 8 -23.40 -17.39 -49.36
C ALA A 8 -22.64 -16.05 -49.26
N ILE A 9 -22.72 -15.44 -48.09
CA ILE A 9 -21.92 -14.24 -47.75
C ILE A 9 -20.50 -14.71 -47.45
N ASP A 10 -19.60 -14.51 -48.42
CA ASP A 10 -18.16 -14.80 -48.24
C ASP A 10 -17.50 -13.71 -47.43
N TYR A 11 -17.61 -13.81 -46.11
CA TYR A 11 -17.05 -12.89 -45.15
C TYR A 11 -16.68 -13.60 -43.86
N SER A 12 -15.66 -13.04 -43.15
CA SER A 12 -15.29 -13.48 -41.82
C SER A 12 -15.02 -12.25 -40.92
N THR A 13 -15.63 -12.25 -39.76
CA THR A 13 -15.43 -11.24 -38.70
C THR A 13 -14.13 -11.45 -37.97
N ALA A 14 -13.50 -12.62 -38.01
CA ALA A 14 -12.38 -13.06 -37.20
C ALA A 14 -11.19 -12.08 -37.24
N ALA A 15 -10.74 -11.67 -38.43
CA ALA A 15 -9.57 -10.78 -38.58
C ALA A 15 -9.82 -9.40 -37.97
N LYS A 16 -11.05 -8.86 -38.09
CA LYS A 16 -11.44 -7.58 -37.47
C LYS A 16 -11.54 -7.72 -35.96
N ILE A 17 -12.12 -8.79 -35.45
CA ILE A 17 -12.22 -9.07 -34.02
C ILE A 17 -10.82 -9.19 -33.40
N SER A 18 -9.90 -9.97 -34.03
CA SER A 18 -8.50 -10.06 -33.59
C SER A 18 -7.82 -8.69 -33.56
N SER A 19 -8.06 -7.84 -34.59
CA SER A 19 -7.51 -6.48 -34.61
C SER A 19 -8.00 -5.62 -33.44
N TYR A 20 -9.29 -5.70 -33.11
CA TYR A 20 -9.84 -4.96 -31.95
C TYR A 20 -9.38 -5.53 -30.61
N LYS A 21 -9.23 -6.85 -30.49
CA LYS A 21 -8.66 -7.46 -29.29
C LYS A 21 -7.25 -6.91 -29.00
N ARG A 22 -6.38 -6.81 -30.01
CA ARG A 22 -5.06 -6.21 -29.86
C ARG A 22 -5.09 -4.72 -29.50
N GLN A 23 -6.22 -4.03 -29.73
CA GLN A 23 -6.45 -2.65 -29.30
C GLN A 23 -7.05 -2.51 -27.90
N GLY A 24 -7.26 -3.62 -27.18
CA GLY A 24 -7.78 -3.61 -25.82
C GLY A 24 -9.28 -3.85 -25.71
N TYR A 25 -9.96 -4.26 -26.80
CA TYR A 25 -11.36 -4.66 -26.74
C TYR A 25 -11.50 -6.16 -26.49
N GLU A 26 -12.65 -6.56 -25.99
CA GLU A 26 -13.08 -7.95 -25.91
C GLU A 26 -14.42 -8.17 -26.62
N LEU A 27 -14.59 -9.34 -27.19
CA LEU A 27 -15.81 -9.71 -27.90
C LEU A 27 -16.95 -10.00 -26.92
N VAL A 28 -18.07 -9.33 -27.09
CA VAL A 28 -19.32 -9.61 -26.37
C VAL A 28 -20.20 -10.55 -27.20
N SER A 29 -20.43 -10.23 -28.47
CA SER A 29 -21.19 -11.06 -29.38
C SER A 29 -20.82 -10.81 -30.85
N ASP A 30 -20.95 -11.86 -31.65
CA ASP A 30 -20.78 -11.79 -33.09
C ASP A 30 -22.06 -12.25 -33.77
N GLY A 31 -22.86 -11.28 -34.19
CA GLY A 31 -24.16 -11.53 -34.84
C GLY A 31 -24.01 -12.14 -36.23
N PHE A 32 -22.88 -11.97 -36.91
CA PHE A 32 -22.64 -12.62 -38.20
C PHE A 32 -22.36 -14.13 -38.02
N THR A 33 -21.43 -14.47 -37.10
CA THR A 33 -21.05 -15.87 -36.86
C THR A 33 -22.21 -16.69 -36.24
N SER A 34 -23.02 -16.05 -35.38
CA SER A 34 -24.18 -16.68 -34.73
C SER A 34 -25.47 -16.64 -35.54
N ALA A 35 -25.48 -15.99 -36.68
CA ALA A 35 -26.67 -15.94 -37.54
C ALA A 35 -27.11 -17.33 -38.00
N SER A 36 -28.41 -17.55 -38.03
CA SER A 36 -29.04 -18.82 -38.50
C SER A 36 -28.81 -19.05 -39.99
N SER A 37 -28.68 -18.00 -40.78
CA SER A 37 -28.30 -18.04 -42.20
C SER A 37 -27.17 -17.05 -42.46
N LYS A 38 -26.20 -17.45 -43.26
CA LYS A 38 -25.11 -16.62 -43.78
C LYS A 38 -25.22 -16.46 -45.29
N ASN A 39 -26.43 -16.44 -45.80
CA ASN A 39 -26.71 -16.17 -47.20
C ASN A 39 -27.36 -14.80 -47.32
N PHE A 40 -27.18 -14.14 -48.47
CA PHE A 40 -27.94 -12.97 -48.83
C PHE A 40 -29.43 -13.30 -48.83
N ASP A 41 -30.24 -12.49 -48.17
CA ASP A 41 -31.69 -12.66 -48.15
C ASP A 41 -32.33 -12.30 -49.51
N PHE A 42 -33.66 -12.34 -49.56
CA PHE A 42 -34.43 -12.08 -50.79
C PHE A 42 -35.07 -10.69 -50.82
N ASP A 43 -34.77 -9.82 -49.82
CA ASP A 43 -35.28 -8.46 -49.76
C ASP A 43 -34.21 -7.46 -50.27
N ALA A 44 -34.35 -7.08 -51.53
CA ALA A 44 -33.41 -6.11 -52.17
C ALA A 44 -33.71 -4.65 -51.77
N SER A 45 -34.75 -4.40 -50.99
CA SER A 45 -35.15 -3.05 -50.57
C SER A 45 -34.49 -2.58 -49.28
N VAL A 46 -33.93 -3.52 -48.50
CA VAL A 46 -33.27 -3.21 -47.20
C VAL A 46 -31.95 -3.98 -47.14
N ASP A 47 -30.91 -3.28 -46.68
CA ASP A 47 -29.59 -3.91 -46.43
C ASP A 47 -29.68 -4.89 -45.25
N GLN A 48 -29.12 -6.08 -45.42
CA GLN A 48 -29.01 -7.09 -44.38
C GLN A 48 -27.86 -6.71 -43.44
N GLU A 49 -28.17 -6.47 -42.15
CA GLU A 49 -27.20 -6.00 -41.17
C GLU A 49 -26.84 -7.09 -40.13
N PHE A 50 -25.56 -7.19 -39.82
CA PHE A 50 -25.03 -8.03 -38.75
C PHE A 50 -24.20 -7.21 -37.81
N THR A 51 -24.51 -7.27 -36.51
CA THR A 51 -23.81 -6.46 -35.49
C THR A 51 -22.82 -7.36 -34.73
N VAL A 52 -21.56 -6.88 -34.68
CA VAL A 52 -20.54 -7.42 -33.78
C VAL A 52 -20.40 -6.42 -32.61
N VAL A 53 -20.63 -6.89 -31.39
CA VAL A 53 -20.54 -6.09 -30.17
C VAL A 53 -19.22 -6.35 -29.48
N LEU A 54 -18.50 -5.27 -29.21
CA LEU A 54 -17.22 -5.27 -28.49
C LEU A 54 -17.37 -4.37 -27.28
N ARG A 55 -16.64 -4.66 -26.20
CA ARG A 55 -16.49 -3.77 -25.04
C ARG A 55 -15.03 -3.54 -24.72
N GLU A 56 -14.73 -2.46 -24.02
CA GLU A 56 -13.40 -2.19 -23.51
C GLU A 56 -13.03 -3.24 -22.46
N ARG A 57 -11.83 -3.78 -22.57
CA ARG A 57 -11.32 -4.77 -21.62
C ARG A 57 -10.70 -4.07 -20.43
N ILE A 58 -11.14 -4.45 -19.24
CA ILE A 58 -10.64 -3.94 -17.97
C ILE A 58 -9.84 -5.05 -17.28
N GLU A 59 -8.57 -4.78 -16.99
CA GLU A 59 -7.70 -5.73 -16.31
C GLU A 59 -7.43 -5.33 -14.86
N PRO A 60 -7.60 -6.24 -13.90
CA PRO A 60 -7.24 -6.02 -12.51
C PRO A 60 -5.72 -6.12 -12.32
N ILE A 61 -5.15 -5.18 -11.58
CA ILE A 61 -3.78 -5.21 -11.10
C ILE A 61 -3.81 -5.53 -9.60
N ASP A 62 -3.39 -6.73 -9.28
CA ASP A 62 -3.29 -7.25 -7.93
C ASP A 62 -2.05 -6.65 -7.24
N PRO A 63 -2.19 -5.99 -6.07
CA PRO A 63 -1.05 -5.42 -5.35
C PRO A 63 -0.03 -6.48 -4.89
N ASP A 64 -0.43 -7.73 -4.74
CA ASP A 64 0.47 -8.81 -4.30
C ASP A 64 1.27 -9.43 -5.47
N LYS A 65 1.04 -8.96 -6.70
CA LYS A 65 1.78 -9.36 -7.90
C LYS A 65 2.70 -8.23 -8.40
N PRO A 66 3.72 -8.56 -9.20
CA PRO A 66 4.53 -7.54 -9.85
C PRO A 66 3.68 -6.59 -10.70
N THR A 67 3.97 -5.29 -10.63
CA THR A 67 3.34 -4.30 -11.49
C THR A 67 3.65 -4.62 -12.96
N PRO A 68 2.66 -4.61 -13.86
CA PRO A 68 2.88 -4.84 -15.28
C PRO A 68 3.86 -3.84 -15.88
N THR A 69 4.59 -4.29 -16.90
CA THR A 69 5.51 -3.42 -17.66
C THR A 69 4.80 -2.91 -18.91
N PRO A 70 4.84 -1.60 -19.22
CA PRO A 70 4.33 -1.04 -20.45
C PRO A 70 4.84 -1.78 -21.69
N ASP A 71 4.06 -1.79 -22.76
CA ASP A 71 4.37 -2.44 -24.05
C ASP A 71 4.55 -3.96 -24.02
N LYS A 72 4.49 -4.60 -22.87
CA LYS A 72 4.48 -6.07 -22.78
C LYS A 72 3.06 -6.61 -23.02
N PRO A 73 2.94 -7.81 -23.61
CA PRO A 73 1.64 -8.47 -23.75
C PRO A 73 0.94 -8.65 -22.40
N VAL A 74 -0.38 -8.46 -22.36
CA VAL A 74 -1.18 -8.74 -21.15
C VAL A 74 -1.19 -10.24 -20.87
N ASP A 75 -1.37 -11.07 -21.90
CA ASP A 75 -1.18 -12.52 -21.85
C ASP A 75 -0.18 -12.95 -22.94
N PRO A 76 1.06 -13.34 -22.58
CA PRO A 76 2.05 -13.77 -23.55
C PRO A 76 1.68 -15.00 -24.38
N ASN A 77 0.67 -15.78 -23.95
CA ASN A 77 0.22 -16.98 -24.63
C ASN A 77 -0.94 -16.73 -25.63
N ASP A 78 -1.54 -15.54 -25.59
CA ASP A 78 -2.61 -15.14 -26.53
C ASP A 78 -2.03 -14.22 -27.61
N PRO A 79 -1.96 -14.64 -28.90
CA PRO A 79 -1.42 -13.80 -29.98
C PRO A 79 -2.26 -12.55 -30.26
N ASP A 80 -3.51 -12.53 -29.84
CA ASP A 80 -4.43 -11.41 -29.98
C ASP A 80 -4.52 -10.53 -28.74
N THR A 81 -3.68 -10.81 -27.72
CA THR A 81 -3.66 -10.01 -26.50
C THR A 81 -3.22 -8.57 -26.78
N PRO A 82 -3.82 -7.57 -26.12
CA PRO A 82 -3.30 -6.21 -26.14
C PRO A 82 -1.99 -6.10 -25.35
N LYS A 83 -1.33 -4.97 -25.48
CA LYS A 83 -0.19 -4.60 -24.64
C LYS A 83 -0.65 -3.74 -23.48
N TRP A 84 0.12 -3.80 -22.37
CA TRP A 84 -0.10 -2.90 -21.24
C TRP A 84 0.14 -1.46 -21.66
N PRO A 85 -0.78 -0.51 -21.36
CA PRO A 85 -0.62 0.89 -21.68
C PRO A 85 0.40 1.57 -20.76
N ASP A 86 1.01 2.67 -21.21
CA ASP A 86 2.03 3.44 -20.47
C ASP A 86 1.67 3.77 -19.01
N PRO A 87 0.45 4.19 -18.67
CA PRO A 87 0.11 4.58 -17.30
C PRO A 87 0.30 3.48 -16.23
N VAL A 88 0.43 2.20 -16.61
CA VAL A 88 0.65 1.13 -15.62
C VAL A 88 1.95 1.28 -14.83
N LYS A 89 2.96 1.97 -15.38
CA LYS A 89 4.23 2.25 -14.68
C LYS A 89 4.06 3.14 -13.45
N ASP A 90 3.01 3.95 -13.42
CA ASP A 90 2.74 4.96 -12.40
C ASP A 90 1.70 4.47 -11.36
N ILE A 91 1.36 3.18 -11.38
CA ILE A 91 0.40 2.60 -10.44
C ILE A 91 0.96 2.64 -9.01
N VAL A 92 0.19 3.28 -8.13
CA VAL A 92 0.42 3.30 -6.68
C VAL A 92 -0.65 2.46 -6.00
N ASN A 93 -0.35 1.20 -5.76
CA ASN A 93 -1.27 0.22 -5.17
C ASN A 93 -0.77 -0.39 -3.85
N LYS A 94 0.34 0.13 -3.32
CA LYS A 94 0.89 -0.14 -1.98
C LYS A 94 1.27 1.17 -1.32
N ASP A 95 1.15 1.20 -0.01
CA ASP A 95 1.58 2.33 0.82
C ASP A 95 1.96 1.82 2.21
N ASP A 96 3.04 2.34 2.75
CA ASP A 96 3.56 1.99 4.07
C ASP A 96 3.58 3.26 4.91
N VAL A 97 3.05 3.17 6.14
CA VAL A 97 3.11 4.27 7.13
C VAL A 97 3.89 3.77 8.34
N THR A 98 4.94 4.49 8.72
CA THR A 98 5.87 4.06 9.79
C THR A 98 5.82 5.01 10.98
N ARG A 99 5.74 4.44 12.19
CA ARG A 99 6.00 5.13 13.44
C ARG A 99 7.35 4.67 14.01
N THR A 100 8.21 5.61 14.39
CA THR A 100 9.47 5.35 15.08
C THR A 100 9.46 5.99 16.46
N VAL A 101 9.70 5.19 17.51
CA VAL A 101 9.91 5.67 18.89
C VAL A 101 11.41 5.72 19.14
N LYS A 102 11.93 6.92 19.40
CA LYS A 102 13.34 7.18 19.70
C LYS A 102 13.54 7.40 21.19
N TYR A 103 14.61 6.85 21.73
CA TYR A 103 14.97 6.98 23.14
C TYR A 103 16.27 7.75 23.27
N VAL A 104 16.23 8.93 23.91
CA VAL A 104 17.38 9.80 24.09
C VAL A 104 17.57 10.18 25.55
N TYR A 105 18.80 10.57 25.93
CA TYR A 105 19.06 11.26 27.17
C TYR A 105 18.79 12.77 27.04
N GLU A 106 18.82 13.53 28.17
CA GLU A 106 18.60 14.98 28.18
C GLU A 106 19.60 15.75 27.28
N ASP A 107 20.78 15.21 27.03
CA ASP A 107 21.80 15.79 26.13
C ASP A 107 21.58 15.43 24.65
N GLY A 108 20.51 14.71 24.32
CA GLY A 108 20.18 14.26 22.97
C GLY A 108 20.92 13.01 22.51
N SER A 109 21.84 12.46 23.31
CA SER A 109 22.52 11.22 22.98
C SER A 109 21.56 10.02 23.03
N LYS A 110 21.84 8.98 22.26
CA LYS A 110 21.00 7.77 22.17
C LYS A 110 21.02 7.00 23.50
N ALA A 111 19.85 6.78 24.08
CA ALA A 111 19.69 6.04 25.33
C ALA A 111 19.42 4.53 25.10
N LYS A 112 18.61 4.19 24.10
CA LYS A 112 18.21 2.83 23.73
C LYS A 112 18.05 2.73 22.21
N GLU A 113 17.91 1.48 21.71
CA GLU A 113 17.57 1.24 20.32
C GLU A 113 16.15 1.74 20.02
N ASP A 114 15.99 2.30 18.82
CA ASP A 114 14.69 2.79 18.35
C ASP A 114 13.72 1.60 18.13
N VAL A 115 12.43 1.83 18.37
CA VAL A 115 11.38 0.89 18.04
C VAL A 115 10.60 1.44 16.86
N SER A 116 10.56 0.68 15.76
CA SER A 116 9.81 1.06 14.55
C SER A 116 8.74 0.03 14.25
N GLU A 117 7.57 0.52 13.88
CA GLU A 117 6.42 -0.26 13.45
C GLU A 117 5.90 0.31 12.13
N THR A 118 5.55 -0.57 11.18
CA THR A 118 5.09 -0.16 9.85
C THR A 118 3.75 -0.82 9.54
N LEU A 119 2.75 0.01 9.30
CA LEU A 119 1.43 -0.40 8.82
C LEU A 119 1.45 -0.44 7.30
N ARG A 120 0.91 -1.51 6.73
CA ARG A 120 0.92 -1.74 5.28
C ARG A 120 -0.48 -1.68 4.71
N PHE A 121 -0.64 -0.84 3.70
CA PHE A 121 -1.87 -0.65 2.96
C PHE A 121 -1.70 -1.14 1.53
N LYS A 122 -2.77 -1.72 0.98
CA LYS A 122 -2.80 -2.17 -0.40
C LYS A 122 -4.17 -1.95 -1.01
N ARG A 123 -4.22 -1.81 -2.34
CA ARG A 123 -5.45 -1.69 -3.10
C ARG A 123 -5.30 -2.28 -4.50
N PHE A 124 -6.39 -2.78 -5.05
CA PHE A 124 -6.44 -3.13 -6.46
C PHE A 124 -6.51 -1.87 -7.33
N ALA A 125 -5.86 -1.94 -8.49
CA ALA A 125 -6.06 -1.01 -9.58
C ALA A 125 -6.73 -1.75 -10.75
N TYR A 126 -7.53 -1.05 -11.55
CA TYR A 126 -8.21 -1.58 -12.72
C TYR A 126 -7.83 -0.73 -13.92
N VAL A 127 -7.22 -1.35 -14.91
CA VAL A 127 -6.71 -0.66 -16.11
C VAL A 127 -7.63 -0.93 -17.28
N ASN A 128 -8.16 0.14 -17.89
CA ASN A 128 -8.82 0.07 -19.18
C ASN A 128 -7.75 -0.03 -20.27
N LEU A 129 -7.73 -1.15 -20.99
CA LEU A 129 -6.67 -1.42 -21.98
C LEU A 129 -6.81 -0.62 -23.28
N VAL A 130 -7.95 0.02 -23.52
CA VAL A 130 -8.20 0.89 -24.67
C VAL A 130 -7.72 2.31 -24.40
N THR A 131 -8.11 2.85 -23.24
CA THR A 131 -7.89 4.26 -22.89
C THR A 131 -6.64 4.48 -22.02
N GLY A 132 -6.16 3.44 -21.36
CA GLY A 132 -5.10 3.54 -20.36
C GLY A 132 -5.59 4.11 -19.01
N HIS A 133 -6.90 4.39 -18.86
CA HIS A 133 -7.44 4.91 -17.60
C HIS A 133 -7.29 3.90 -16.47
N ILE A 134 -6.95 4.39 -15.28
CA ILE A 134 -6.75 3.56 -14.09
C ILE A 134 -7.75 3.97 -13.02
N ASP A 135 -8.57 3.01 -12.60
CA ASP A 135 -9.48 3.12 -11.45
C ASP A 135 -8.89 2.38 -10.25
N TYR A 136 -8.86 3.04 -9.10
CA TYR A 136 -8.40 2.43 -7.86
C TYR A 136 -9.55 2.02 -6.95
N ARG A 137 -9.44 0.84 -6.36
CA ARG A 137 -10.31 0.44 -5.26
C ARG A 137 -9.87 1.15 -3.97
N PRO A 138 -10.76 1.22 -2.96
CA PRO A 138 -10.37 1.70 -1.63
C PRO A 138 -9.15 0.95 -1.09
N TRP A 139 -8.34 1.65 -0.30
CA TRP A 139 -7.26 1.03 0.44
C TRP A 139 -7.77 -0.01 1.43
N THR A 140 -7.02 -1.08 1.61
CA THR A 140 -7.26 -2.15 2.57
C THR A 140 -5.98 -2.40 3.36
N THR A 141 -6.15 -2.78 4.64
CA THR A 141 -5.07 -3.22 5.52
C THR A 141 -5.59 -4.32 6.43
N THR A 142 -4.69 -5.10 7.00
CA THR A 142 -5.01 -6.07 8.07
C THR A 142 -4.84 -5.44 9.44
N ASP A 143 -4.16 -4.28 9.51
CA ASP A 143 -3.90 -3.57 10.76
C ASP A 143 -3.80 -2.06 10.44
N ASP A 144 -4.57 -1.24 11.17
CA ASP A 144 -4.58 0.22 11.09
C ASP A 144 -4.14 0.89 12.40
N THR A 145 -3.51 0.11 13.29
CA THR A 145 -3.18 0.57 14.64
C THR A 145 -1.71 0.38 14.94
N PHE A 146 -1.03 1.47 15.28
CA PHE A 146 0.25 1.40 15.96
C PHE A 146 0.04 1.01 17.42
N ASP A 147 0.65 -0.08 17.86
CA ASP A 147 0.51 -0.57 19.21
C ASP A 147 1.15 0.35 20.27
N ALA A 148 0.66 0.30 21.52
CA ALA A 148 1.31 1.03 22.59
C ALA A 148 2.71 0.46 22.87
N VAL A 149 3.70 1.37 23.01
CA VAL A 149 5.10 0.99 23.28
C VAL A 149 5.48 1.39 24.70
N THR A 150 5.79 0.40 25.54
CA THR A 150 6.31 0.63 26.89
C THR A 150 7.79 1.01 26.82
N SER A 151 8.17 2.13 27.45
CA SER A 151 9.55 2.59 27.47
C SER A 151 10.41 1.64 28.34
N PRO A 152 11.58 1.19 27.86
CA PRO A 152 12.47 0.33 28.62
C PRO A 152 12.99 1.01 29.90
N VAL A 153 13.09 0.28 30.99
CA VAL A 153 13.68 0.79 32.24
C VAL A 153 15.18 1.01 32.04
N THR A 154 15.68 2.15 32.55
CA THR A 154 17.11 2.47 32.58
C THR A 154 17.50 2.81 34.01
N PRO A 155 18.39 2.05 34.68
CA PRO A 155 18.79 2.33 36.06
C PRO A 155 19.33 3.76 36.23
N GLY A 156 18.81 4.49 37.23
CA GLY A 156 19.21 5.87 37.51
C GLY A 156 18.59 6.93 36.61
N TYR A 157 17.63 6.54 35.76
CA TYR A 157 16.89 7.45 34.88
C TYR A 157 15.42 7.13 34.86
N THR A 158 14.61 8.17 34.72
CA THR A 158 13.16 8.08 34.50
C THR A 158 12.83 8.58 33.11
N ALA A 159 12.05 7.81 32.35
CA ALA A 159 11.53 8.23 31.04
C ALA A 159 10.41 9.26 31.25
N ASP A 160 10.38 10.32 30.43
CA ASP A 160 9.32 11.34 30.41
C ASP A 160 7.98 10.77 29.96
N LYS A 161 8.01 9.71 29.12
CA LYS A 161 6.84 8.90 28.70
C LYS A 161 7.10 7.45 29.08
N LEU A 162 6.40 6.94 30.08
CA LEU A 162 6.48 5.53 30.47
C LEU A 162 5.88 4.61 29.41
N VAL A 163 4.90 5.12 28.67
CA VAL A 163 4.25 4.45 27.54
C VAL A 163 3.99 5.47 26.45
N VAL A 164 4.39 5.17 25.25
CA VAL A 164 3.92 5.85 24.04
C VAL A 164 2.58 5.20 23.68
N PRO A 165 1.47 5.95 23.61
CA PRO A 165 0.15 5.37 23.43
C PRO A 165 -0.04 4.75 22.04
N ALA A 166 -0.97 3.81 21.94
CA ALA A 166 -1.45 3.29 20.66
C ALA A 166 -2.13 4.41 19.84
N VAL A 167 -2.07 4.28 18.52
CA VAL A 167 -2.75 5.18 17.56
C VAL A 167 -3.52 4.32 16.57
N SER A 168 -4.85 4.34 16.67
CA SER A 168 -5.74 3.55 15.80
C SER A 168 -6.33 4.39 14.68
N GLY A 169 -6.82 3.73 13.62
CA GLY A 169 -7.48 4.37 12.48
C GLY A 169 -6.51 5.10 11.55
N VAL A 170 -5.26 4.67 11.52
CA VAL A 170 -4.25 5.19 10.58
C VAL A 170 -4.69 4.88 9.15
N GLN A 171 -4.55 5.84 8.25
CA GLN A 171 -4.96 5.72 6.86
C GLN A 171 -3.76 5.68 5.93
N ALA A 172 -3.92 5.04 4.78
CA ALA A 172 -2.95 5.15 3.69
C ALA A 172 -2.74 6.62 3.30
N GLY A 173 -1.51 7.00 3.01
CA GLY A 173 -1.10 8.38 2.71
C GLY A 173 -0.82 9.22 3.96
N ALA A 174 -0.97 8.68 5.17
CA ALA A 174 -0.52 9.37 6.37
C ALA A 174 1.02 9.50 6.38
N ALA A 175 1.51 10.59 6.93
CA ALA A 175 2.96 10.79 7.06
C ALA A 175 3.56 9.86 8.13
N ASP A 176 4.80 9.45 7.92
CA ASP A 176 5.60 8.80 8.95
C ASP A 176 5.75 9.69 10.19
N THR A 177 5.75 9.08 11.36
CA THR A 177 5.84 9.79 12.64
C THR A 177 7.05 9.35 13.46
N VAL A 178 7.61 10.31 14.21
CA VAL A 178 8.69 10.06 15.17
C VAL A 178 8.25 10.55 16.53
N GLU A 179 8.18 9.64 17.49
CA GLU A 179 7.97 9.92 18.90
C GLU A 179 9.32 9.90 19.63
N VAL A 180 9.57 10.90 20.46
CA VAL A 180 10.79 10.95 21.26
C VAL A 180 10.45 10.75 22.73
N VAL A 181 11.17 9.82 23.36
CA VAL A 181 11.14 9.56 24.80
C VAL A 181 12.48 10.00 25.39
N THR A 182 12.43 10.90 26.36
CA THR A 182 13.62 11.47 27.02
C THR A 182 13.84 10.85 28.38
N TYR A 183 15.04 10.34 28.63
CA TYR A 183 15.46 9.80 29.91
C TYR A 183 16.15 10.89 30.72
N VAL A 184 15.56 11.22 31.87
CA VAL A 184 16.03 12.23 32.81
C VAL A 184 16.71 11.52 33.99
N LYS A 185 17.89 11.99 34.43
CA LYS A 185 18.57 11.45 35.62
C LYS A 185 17.70 11.56 36.87
N ASP A 186 17.57 10.47 37.61
CA ASP A 186 16.81 10.44 38.86
C ASP A 186 17.46 11.33 39.94
N ALA A 187 16.64 12.04 40.69
CA ALA A 187 17.08 12.75 41.87
C ALA A 187 17.64 11.77 42.93
N GLN A 188 18.78 12.10 43.47
CA GLN A 188 19.46 11.32 44.51
C GLN A 188 19.73 12.19 45.72
N LYS A 189 19.83 11.51 46.88
CA LYS A 189 20.16 12.16 48.15
C LYS A 189 21.14 11.27 48.92
N ALA A 190 22.25 11.87 49.31
CA ALA A 190 23.23 11.27 50.22
C ALA A 190 23.07 11.88 51.63
N ILE A 191 23.23 11.05 52.65
CA ILE A 191 23.26 11.50 54.07
C ILE A 191 24.63 11.15 54.61
N ILE A 192 25.35 12.21 55.07
CA ILE A 192 26.65 12.10 55.71
C ILE A 192 26.39 12.22 57.22
N LYS A 193 26.61 11.13 57.99
CA LYS A 193 26.41 11.09 59.42
C LYS A 193 27.75 11.24 60.15
N TYR A 194 27.81 12.17 61.08
CA TYR A 194 28.91 12.28 62.03
C TYR A 194 28.53 11.58 63.32
N VAL A 195 29.31 10.61 63.73
CA VAL A 195 28.97 9.77 64.92
C VAL A 195 30.11 9.80 65.92
N ASN A 196 29.79 9.75 67.23
CA ASN A 196 30.77 9.59 68.27
C ASN A 196 31.26 8.12 68.29
N GLU A 197 32.58 7.92 68.32
CA GLU A 197 33.21 6.61 68.38
C GLU A 197 32.72 5.77 69.57
N LYS A 198 32.45 6.41 70.70
CA LYS A 198 31.88 5.75 71.90
C LYS A 198 30.37 5.70 71.82
N GLY A 199 29.84 4.52 71.50
CA GLY A 199 28.41 4.26 71.54
C GLY A 199 27.66 4.58 70.25
N ASN A 200 28.32 4.91 69.18
CA ASN A 200 27.72 5.16 67.85
C ASN A 200 26.58 6.19 67.85
N VAL A 201 26.67 7.18 68.78
CA VAL A 201 25.68 8.26 68.89
C VAL A 201 25.89 9.26 67.76
N GLU A 202 24.82 9.53 67.00
CA GLU A 202 24.84 10.57 65.95
C GLU A 202 25.00 11.96 66.53
N LEU A 203 26.03 12.70 66.13
CA LEU A 203 26.33 14.07 66.54
C LEU A 203 25.65 15.08 65.61
N SER A 204 25.72 14.83 64.30
CA SER A 204 25.08 15.64 63.27
C SER A 204 24.94 14.86 61.98
N ARG A 205 24.16 15.39 61.04
CA ARG A 205 24.07 14.88 59.68
C ARG A 205 23.97 16.01 58.69
N ASP A 206 24.56 15.82 57.54
CA ASP A 206 24.38 16.67 56.38
C ASP A 206 23.62 15.89 55.28
N GLU A 207 22.78 16.61 54.52
CA GLU A 207 22.10 16.12 53.35
C GLU A 207 22.70 16.71 52.10
N VAL A 208 23.16 15.88 51.18
CA VAL A 208 23.67 16.27 49.88
C VAL A 208 22.70 15.80 48.81
N LEU A 209 22.15 16.76 48.05
CA LEU A 209 21.23 16.47 46.93
C LEU A 209 22.02 16.49 45.62
N GLY A 210 21.67 15.57 44.71
CA GLY A 210 22.29 15.45 43.39
C GLY A 210 21.40 14.62 42.45
N LYS A 211 21.98 14.23 41.35
CA LYS A 211 21.33 13.30 40.40
C LYS A 211 22.13 12.01 40.29
N SER A 212 21.52 10.96 39.79
CA SER A 212 22.16 9.64 39.56
C SER A 212 23.46 9.81 38.76
N GLY A 213 24.57 9.25 39.34
CA GLY A 213 25.89 9.30 38.72
C GLY A 213 26.65 10.60 38.88
N ASP A 214 26.11 11.61 39.59
CA ASP A 214 26.86 12.80 39.94
C ASP A 214 27.90 12.48 41.05
N ALA A 215 29.03 13.17 41.02
CA ALA A 215 30.03 13.06 42.09
C ALA A 215 29.48 13.70 43.38
N ILE A 216 29.79 13.12 44.53
CA ILE A 216 29.47 13.61 45.87
C ILE A 216 30.68 14.40 46.40
#